data_2aa4307c25b8c84d4f3ef775909f3740
#
_entry.id   2aa4307c25b8c84d4f3ef775909f3740
#
_cell.length_a   1.000
_cell.length_b   1.000
_cell.length_c   1.000
_cell.angle_alpha   90.00
_cell.angle_beta   90.00
_cell.angle_gamma   90.00
#
_symmetry.space_group_name_H-M   'P 1'
#
loop_
_entity.id
_entity.type
_entity.pdbx_description
1 polymer ?
#
loop_
_entity_poly.entity_id
_entity_poly.type
_entity_poly.pdbx_seq_one_letter_code
_entity_poly.pdbx_strand_id
1 'polypeptide(L)'
;ISPLQEKLFCTLGGNIRTVAINGDFDACQALVKQAFDDAELRQAIGLNSANSINISRLLAQVCYYFEAVAQLPKEKRDNVVVSVPSGNFGNLTAGLIAKTLGLPIKRFIAATNANDTVPRYLESGNWAPKATVATLSNAMDVSRPNNWPRVEELFKRNGWNLSDLGSGMLSDGETEETLKAM
;
A
#
# COMPACT_ATOMS: atom_id res chain seq x y z
N ILE A 1 -11.24 11.22 4.30
CA ILE A 1 -11.35 10.49 5.57
C ILE A 1 -12.82 10.28 5.91
N SER A 2 -13.21 9.06 6.30
CA SER A 2 -14.59 8.77 6.72
C SER A 2 -14.87 9.32 8.13
N PRO A 3 -16.15 9.58 8.49
CA PRO A 3 -16.51 10.02 9.84
C PRO A 3 -16.02 9.06 10.94
N LEU A 4 -15.98 7.76 10.67
CA LEU A 4 -15.48 6.76 11.60
C LEU A 4 -13.97 6.90 11.82
N GLN A 5 -13.19 7.10 10.75
CA GLN A 5 -11.74 7.32 10.83
C GLN A 5 -11.43 8.64 11.55
N GLU A 6 -12.16 9.70 11.25
CA GLU A 6 -12.02 10.99 11.94
C GLU A 6 -12.24 10.82 13.45
N LYS A 7 -13.33 10.18 13.84
CA LYS A 7 -13.61 9.88 15.25
C LYS A 7 -12.48 9.06 15.90
N LEU A 8 -11.97 8.04 15.21
CA LEU A 8 -10.88 7.22 15.71
C LEU A 8 -9.62 8.06 16.00
N PHE A 9 -9.24 8.95 15.10
CA PHE A 9 -8.04 9.75 15.26
C PHE A 9 -8.18 10.88 16.29
N CYS A 10 -9.37 11.47 16.44
CA CYS A 10 -9.60 12.61 17.30
C CYS A 10 -9.88 12.24 18.77
N THR A 11 -10.10 10.97 19.10
CA THR A 11 -10.49 10.53 20.45
C THR A 11 -9.35 9.94 21.28
N LEU A 12 -8.14 9.83 20.74
CA LEU A 12 -7.01 9.18 21.42
C LEU A 12 -6.49 9.97 22.62
N GLY A 13 -6.43 11.29 22.55
CA GLY A 13 -5.98 12.14 23.66
C GLY A 13 -4.50 11.97 24.05
N GLY A 14 -4.16 12.40 25.26
CA GLY A 14 -2.81 12.31 25.78
C GLY A 14 -1.79 13.11 24.94
N ASN A 15 -0.74 12.47 24.48
CA ASN A 15 0.29 13.06 23.62
C ASN A 15 -0.05 13.01 22.12
N ILE A 16 -1.24 12.50 21.77
CA ILE A 16 -1.69 12.43 20.37
C ILE A 16 -2.37 13.75 19.98
N ARG A 17 -1.98 14.31 18.86
CA ARG A 17 -2.58 15.50 18.26
C ARG A 17 -2.94 15.20 16.82
N THR A 18 -4.14 15.59 16.41
CA THR A 18 -4.62 15.43 15.04
C THR A 18 -4.84 16.80 14.43
N VAL A 19 -4.30 17.01 13.24
CA VAL A 19 -4.47 18.25 12.48
C VAL A 19 -5.15 17.90 11.17
N ALA A 20 -6.31 18.50 10.92
CA ALA A 20 -7.00 18.39 9.64
C ALA A 20 -6.35 19.33 8.61
N ILE A 21 -6.02 18.78 7.47
CA ILE A 21 -5.46 19.52 6.32
C ILE A 21 -6.58 19.74 5.32
N ASN A 22 -6.70 20.96 4.81
CA ASN A 22 -7.63 21.27 3.71
C ASN A 22 -7.02 20.79 2.38
N GLY A 23 -7.12 19.50 2.13
CA GLY A 23 -6.55 18.83 0.97
C GLY A 23 -6.82 17.32 1.01
N ASP A 24 -6.27 16.62 0.06
CA ASP A 24 -6.35 15.18 -0.04
C ASP A 24 -5.18 14.46 0.68
N PHE A 25 -5.14 13.15 0.57
CA PHE A 25 -4.07 12.33 1.15
C PHE A 25 -2.69 12.67 0.55
N ASP A 26 -2.63 13.00 -0.73
CA ASP A 26 -1.38 13.34 -1.41
C ASP A 26 -0.82 14.68 -0.89
N ALA A 27 -1.67 15.65 -0.57
CA ALA A 27 -1.28 16.91 0.08
C ALA A 27 -0.70 16.66 1.48
N CYS A 28 -1.31 15.81 2.28
CA CYS A 28 -0.78 15.41 3.59
C CYS A 28 0.59 14.75 3.46
N GLN A 29 0.77 13.87 2.48
CA GLN A 29 2.03 13.20 2.20
C GLN A 29 3.13 14.17 1.77
N ALA A 30 2.80 15.16 0.95
CA ALA A 30 3.73 16.20 0.53
C ALA A 30 4.25 17.01 1.72
N LEU A 31 3.37 17.41 2.64
CA LEU A 31 3.76 18.11 3.86
C LEU A 31 4.67 17.27 4.75
N VAL A 32 4.37 15.99 4.92
CA VAL A 32 5.22 15.07 5.70
C VAL A 32 6.61 14.95 5.06
N LYS A 33 6.70 14.84 3.74
CA LYS A 33 7.99 14.78 3.04
C LYS A 33 8.80 16.08 3.24
N GLN A 34 8.15 17.24 3.12
CA GLN A 34 8.80 18.53 3.40
C GLN A 34 9.36 18.60 4.82
N ALA A 35 8.59 18.13 5.82
CA ALA A 35 9.07 18.09 7.20
C ALA A 35 10.29 17.15 7.37
N PHE A 36 10.35 16.03 6.65
CA PHE A 36 11.50 15.12 6.66
C PHE A 36 12.73 15.69 5.91
N ASP A 37 12.52 16.53 4.91
CA ASP A 37 13.60 17.21 4.17
C ASP A 37 14.21 18.35 4.99
N ASP A 38 13.48 18.91 5.96
CA ASP A 38 13.99 19.91 6.89
C ASP A 38 14.90 19.26 7.95
N ALA A 39 16.20 19.46 7.80
CA ALA A 39 17.21 18.86 8.67
C ALA A 39 17.17 19.44 10.10
N GLU A 40 16.86 20.72 10.25
CA GLU A 40 16.79 21.40 11.54
C GLU A 40 15.58 20.88 12.34
N LEU A 41 14.40 20.85 11.72
CA LEU A 41 13.20 20.31 12.33
C LEU A 41 13.39 18.84 12.73
N ARG A 42 13.95 18.04 11.84
CA ARG A 42 14.17 16.61 12.07
C ARG A 42 15.08 16.35 13.28
N GLN A 43 16.12 17.14 13.45
CA GLN A 43 17.03 17.03 14.59
C GLN A 43 16.42 17.56 15.89
N ALA A 44 15.71 18.69 15.81
CA ALA A 44 15.14 19.35 16.99
C ALA A 44 14.11 18.49 17.73
N ILE A 45 13.30 17.71 17.01
CA ILE A 45 12.21 16.92 17.60
C ILE A 45 12.38 15.41 17.46
N GLY A 46 13.48 14.94 16.87
CA GLY A 46 13.68 13.52 16.60
C GLY A 46 12.59 12.94 15.68
N LEU A 47 12.26 13.68 14.61
CA LEU A 47 11.15 13.37 13.71
C LEU A 47 11.26 11.97 13.17
N ASN A 48 10.19 11.18 13.36
CA ASN A 48 10.05 9.83 12.84
C ASN A 48 8.65 9.63 12.22
N SER A 49 8.46 8.56 11.45
CA SER A 49 7.17 8.27 10.81
C SER A 49 6.74 6.83 11.03
N ALA A 50 5.49 6.66 11.45
CA ALA A 50 4.81 5.36 11.51
C ALA A 50 4.08 5.02 10.19
N ASN A 51 4.21 5.85 9.16
CA ASN A 51 3.65 5.61 7.83
C ASN A 51 4.53 4.66 7.01
N SER A 52 4.00 4.09 5.93
CA SER A 52 4.71 3.25 4.98
C SER A 52 5.82 3.96 4.19
N ILE A 53 5.99 5.28 4.35
CA ILE A 53 7.17 6.03 3.93
C ILE A 53 8.42 5.49 4.65
N ASN A 54 8.29 5.14 5.91
CA ASN A 54 9.35 4.49 6.68
C ASN A 54 9.40 3.00 6.36
N ILE A 55 10.54 2.54 5.83
CA ILE A 55 10.75 1.15 5.45
C ILE A 55 10.59 0.18 6.64
N SER A 56 10.90 0.61 7.87
CA SER A 56 10.77 -0.22 9.07
C SER A 56 9.34 -0.75 9.26
N ARG A 57 8.33 0.00 8.86
CA ARG A 57 6.93 -0.46 8.88
C ARG A 57 6.70 -1.62 7.90
N LEU A 58 7.34 -1.58 6.73
CA LEU A 58 7.23 -2.65 5.74
C LEU A 58 7.94 -3.92 6.24
N LEU A 59 9.08 -3.79 6.93
CA LEU A 59 9.81 -4.93 7.48
C LEU A 59 8.97 -5.72 8.49
N ALA A 60 8.20 -5.04 9.34
CA ALA A 60 7.23 -5.71 10.22
C ALA A 60 6.15 -6.47 9.42
N GLN A 61 5.69 -5.92 8.30
CA GLN A 61 4.68 -6.56 7.44
C GLN A 61 5.22 -7.77 6.67
N VAL A 62 6.52 -7.90 6.47
CA VAL A 62 7.15 -9.09 5.87
C VAL A 62 6.74 -10.36 6.63
N CYS A 63 6.66 -10.29 7.96
CA CYS A 63 6.30 -11.43 8.80
C CYS A 63 4.92 -12.01 8.48
N TYR A 64 3.97 -11.21 8.01
CA TYR A 64 2.63 -11.67 7.65
C TYR A 64 2.65 -12.73 6.54
N TYR A 65 3.53 -12.55 5.57
CA TYR A 65 3.67 -13.47 4.44
C TYR A 65 4.32 -14.79 4.85
N PHE A 66 5.35 -14.74 5.70
CA PHE A 66 5.97 -15.94 6.25
C PHE A 66 4.99 -16.73 7.08
N GLU A 67 4.25 -16.06 7.97
CA GLU A 67 3.23 -16.69 8.79
C GLU A 67 2.10 -17.31 7.94
N ALA A 68 1.57 -16.56 6.97
CA ALA A 68 0.52 -17.06 6.10
C ALA A 68 0.95 -18.30 5.31
N VAL A 69 2.17 -18.32 4.76
CA VAL A 69 2.68 -19.48 4.02
C VAL A 69 2.98 -20.64 4.97
N ALA A 70 3.45 -20.39 6.19
CA ALA A 70 3.73 -21.41 7.20
C ALA A 70 2.47 -22.18 7.63
N GLN A 71 1.30 -21.54 7.59
CA GLN A 71 0.00 -22.18 7.90
C GLN A 71 -0.52 -23.06 6.77
N LEU A 72 0.01 -22.95 5.56
CA LEU A 72 -0.42 -23.80 4.45
C LEU A 72 0.14 -25.22 4.58
N PRO A 73 -0.57 -26.25 4.11
CA PRO A 73 -0.02 -27.59 3.91
C PRO A 73 1.26 -27.55 3.06
N LYS A 74 2.25 -28.36 3.37
CA LYS A 74 3.57 -28.33 2.72
C LYS A 74 3.47 -28.43 1.18
N GLU A 75 2.59 -29.30 0.69
CA GLU A 75 2.36 -29.55 -0.72
C GLU A 75 1.72 -28.36 -1.49
N LYS A 76 1.21 -27.36 -0.77
CA LYS A 76 0.60 -26.15 -1.37
C LYS A 76 1.54 -24.94 -1.36
N ARG A 77 2.68 -25.03 -0.67
CA ARG A 77 3.56 -23.86 -0.47
C ARG A 77 4.28 -23.38 -1.72
N ASP A 78 4.54 -24.26 -2.69
CA ASP A 78 5.31 -23.95 -3.89
C ASP A 78 4.50 -23.23 -5.00
N ASN A 79 3.19 -23.12 -4.85
CA ASN A 79 2.30 -22.50 -5.83
C ASN A 79 1.43 -21.36 -5.27
N VAL A 80 1.93 -20.67 -4.26
CA VAL A 80 1.18 -19.61 -3.58
C VAL A 80 1.02 -18.40 -4.49
N VAL A 81 -0.22 -17.99 -4.71
CA VAL A 81 -0.59 -16.70 -5.32
C VAL A 81 -1.23 -15.85 -4.25
N VAL A 82 -0.77 -14.62 -4.08
CA VAL A 82 -1.28 -13.69 -3.07
C VAL A 82 -1.96 -12.51 -3.74
N SER A 83 -3.25 -12.34 -3.49
CA SER A 83 -3.98 -11.13 -3.86
C SER A 83 -3.89 -10.12 -2.73
N VAL A 84 -3.44 -8.91 -3.05
CA VAL A 84 -3.17 -7.85 -2.06
C VAL A 84 -4.02 -6.63 -2.39
N PRO A 85 -5.01 -6.29 -1.55
CA PRO A 85 -5.68 -5.00 -1.66
C PRO A 85 -4.65 -3.87 -1.53
N SER A 86 -4.58 -3.02 -2.53
CA SER A 86 -3.46 -2.09 -2.72
C SER A 86 -3.95 -0.66 -2.96
N GLY A 87 -3.67 0.22 -2.00
CA GLY A 87 -3.74 1.67 -2.18
C GLY A 87 -2.32 2.24 -2.30
N ASN A 88 -1.60 2.31 -1.17
CA ASN A 88 -0.23 2.84 -1.14
C ASN A 88 0.86 1.78 -1.42
N PHE A 89 0.50 0.56 -1.75
CA PHE A 89 1.39 -0.56 -2.12
C PHE A 89 2.42 -0.98 -1.06
N GLY A 90 2.26 -0.55 0.19
CA GLY A 90 3.16 -0.92 1.28
C GLY A 90 3.14 -2.41 1.57
N ASN A 91 1.95 -3.00 1.71
CA ASN A 91 1.80 -4.44 1.96
C ASN A 91 2.37 -5.28 0.81
N LEU A 92 2.04 -4.96 -0.44
CA LEU A 92 2.61 -5.63 -1.61
C LEU A 92 4.14 -5.56 -1.62
N THR A 93 4.71 -4.37 -1.30
CA THR A 93 6.16 -4.21 -1.21
C THR A 93 6.76 -5.13 -0.15
N ALA A 94 6.12 -5.26 1.01
CA ALA A 94 6.54 -6.21 2.05
C ALA A 94 6.50 -7.66 1.57
N GLY A 95 5.47 -8.04 0.81
CA GLY A 95 5.39 -9.36 0.18
C GLY A 95 6.51 -9.63 -0.83
N LEU A 96 6.85 -8.63 -1.64
CA LEU A 96 7.98 -8.73 -2.58
C LEU A 96 9.32 -8.85 -1.85
N ILE A 97 9.50 -8.15 -0.72
CA ILE A 97 10.67 -8.33 0.15
C ILE A 97 10.70 -9.77 0.70
N ALA A 98 9.57 -10.30 1.17
CA ALA A 98 9.49 -11.69 1.63
C ALA A 98 9.90 -12.68 0.53
N LYS A 99 9.43 -12.46 -0.71
CA LYS A 99 9.84 -13.26 -1.88
C LYS A 99 11.34 -13.15 -2.15
N THR A 100 11.93 -11.96 -2.06
CA THR A 100 13.38 -11.74 -2.20
C THR A 100 14.17 -12.50 -1.13
N LEU A 101 13.61 -12.65 0.06
CA LEU A 101 14.19 -13.43 1.17
C LEU A 101 13.99 -14.94 1.02
N GLY A 102 13.42 -15.41 -0.09
CA GLY A 102 13.27 -16.82 -0.42
C GLY A 102 11.90 -17.42 -0.11
N LEU A 103 10.89 -16.62 0.29
CA LEU A 103 9.55 -17.16 0.48
C LEU A 103 8.98 -17.60 -0.87
N PRO A 104 8.46 -18.85 -1.03
CA PRO A 104 8.07 -19.41 -2.31
C PRO A 104 6.72 -18.89 -2.81
N ILE A 105 6.60 -17.60 -3.00
CA ILE A 105 5.43 -16.97 -3.59
C ILE A 105 5.60 -16.94 -5.12
N LYS A 106 4.73 -17.64 -5.81
CA LYS A 106 4.72 -17.71 -7.27
C LYS A 106 4.40 -16.35 -7.89
N ARG A 107 3.31 -15.73 -7.47
CA ARG A 107 2.77 -14.50 -8.06
C ARG A 107 2.06 -13.64 -7.03
N PHE A 108 2.11 -12.32 -7.24
CA PHE A 108 1.24 -11.36 -6.57
C PHE A 108 0.18 -10.83 -7.53
N ILE A 109 -0.97 -10.46 -6.99
CA ILE A 109 -2.03 -9.75 -7.68
C ILE A 109 -2.29 -8.46 -6.89
N ALA A 110 -2.06 -7.31 -7.51
CA ALA A 110 -2.39 -6.01 -6.96
C ALA A 110 -3.85 -5.69 -7.26
N ALA A 111 -4.70 -5.76 -6.27
CA ALA A 111 -6.12 -5.41 -6.39
C ALA A 111 -6.32 -3.96 -5.94
N THR A 112 -6.86 -3.11 -6.81
CA THR A 112 -7.16 -1.70 -6.50
C THR A 112 -8.65 -1.44 -6.54
N ASN A 113 -9.08 -0.32 -5.96
CA ASN A 113 -10.39 0.27 -6.21
C ASN A 113 -10.34 1.15 -7.48
N ALA A 114 -11.29 2.05 -7.67
CA ALA A 114 -11.36 2.94 -8.82
C ALA A 114 -10.13 3.89 -8.97
N ASN A 115 -9.25 3.93 -7.96
CA ASN A 115 -7.96 4.62 -8.04
C ASN A 115 -6.92 3.69 -8.71
N ASP A 116 -7.07 3.47 -9.99
CA ASP A 116 -6.52 2.41 -10.84
C ASP A 116 -5.20 2.77 -11.55
N THR A 117 -4.42 3.69 -11.01
CA THR A 117 -3.19 4.17 -11.66
C THR A 117 -2.22 3.04 -12.01
N VAL A 118 -2.01 2.10 -11.09
CA VAL A 118 -1.09 0.97 -11.31
C VAL A 118 -1.63 -0.04 -12.32
N PRO A 119 -2.86 -0.54 -12.27
CA PRO A 119 -3.42 -1.36 -13.32
C PRO A 119 -3.26 -0.76 -14.72
N ARG A 120 -3.62 0.50 -14.90
CA ARG A 120 -3.47 1.21 -16.19
C ARG A 120 -2.01 1.34 -16.62
N TYR A 121 -1.11 1.58 -15.66
CA TYR A 121 0.32 1.62 -15.95
C TYR A 121 0.86 0.27 -16.41
N LEU A 122 0.46 -0.82 -15.76
CA LEU A 122 0.89 -2.17 -16.15
C LEU A 122 0.39 -2.57 -17.54
N GLU A 123 -0.77 -2.07 -17.96
CA GLU A 123 -1.33 -2.33 -19.29
C GLU A 123 -0.69 -1.47 -20.38
N SER A 124 -0.49 -0.17 -20.11
CA SER A 124 -0.13 0.82 -21.13
C SER A 124 1.35 1.24 -21.13
N GLY A 125 2.07 0.97 -20.03
CA GLY A 125 3.41 1.51 -19.79
C GLY A 125 3.42 3.02 -19.49
N ASN A 126 2.26 3.68 -19.41
CA ASN A 126 2.16 5.11 -19.19
C ASN A 126 1.74 5.44 -17.76
N TRP A 127 2.63 6.07 -17.00
CA TRP A 127 2.34 6.52 -15.64
C TRP A 127 1.50 7.81 -15.64
N ALA A 128 0.21 7.69 -15.55
CA ALA A 128 -0.75 8.80 -15.62
C ALA A 128 -1.74 8.79 -14.43
N PRO A 129 -1.31 9.24 -13.23
CA PRO A 129 -2.21 9.38 -12.08
C PRO A 129 -3.34 10.37 -12.36
N LYS A 130 -4.55 10.01 -11.97
CA LYS A 130 -5.73 10.88 -11.99
C LYS A 130 -5.94 11.52 -10.61
N ALA A 131 -6.89 12.43 -10.50
CA ALA A 131 -7.38 12.88 -9.20
C ALA A 131 -7.93 11.70 -8.39
N THR A 132 -7.63 11.65 -7.10
CA THR A 132 -8.13 10.60 -6.21
C THR A 132 -9.64 10.68 -6.08
N VAL A 133 -10.33 9.55 -6.26
CA VAL A 133 -11.77 9.40 -6.09
C VAL A 133 -12.07 8.72 -4.76
N ALA A 134 -13.09 9.21 -4.06
CA ALA A 134 -13.59 8.56 -2.86
C ALA A 134 -14.38 7.29 -3.23
N THR A 135 -14.09 6.18 -2.55
CA THR A 135 -14.74 4.88 -2.76
C THR A 135 -15.22 4.25 -1.45
N LEU A 136 -16.00 3.18 -1.54
CA LEU A 136 -16.36 2.36 -0.38
C LEU A 136 -15.14 1.81 0.34
N SER A 137 -14.07 1.49 -0.39
CA SER A 137 -12.79 1.02 0.13
C SER A 137 -11.86 2.18 0.47
N ASN A 138 -12.32 3.18 1.18
CA ASN A 138 -11.66 4.48 1.37
C ASN A 138 -10.21 4.39 1.91
N ALA A 139 -9.86 3.35 2.65
CA ALA A 139 -8.48 3.12 3.09
C ALA A 139 -7.50 2.89 1.93
N MET A 140 -8.01 2.56 0.74
CA MET A 140 -7.25 2.31 -0.48
C MET A 140 -7.34 3.49 -1.47
N ASP A 141 -7.94 4.63 -1.10
CA ASP A 141 -8.09 5.81 -1.97
C ASP A 141 -6.75 6.54 -2.14
N VAL A 142 -5.91 5.99 -3.00
CA VAL A 142 -4.58 6.52 -3.30
C VAL A 142 -4.31 6.44 -4.80
N SER A 143 -4.20 7.59 -5.45
CA SER A 143 -3.89 7.67 -6.89
C SER A 143 -2.39 7.69 -7.18
N ARG A 144 -1.56 8.09 -6.21
CA ARG A 144 -0.09 8.16 -6.33
C ARG A 144 0.58 7.34 -5.23
N PRO A 145 0.63 6.00 -5.37
CA PRO A 145 1.17 5.13 -4.34
C PRO A 145 2.67 5.38 -4.10
N ASN A 146 3.03 5.78 -2.87
CA ASN A 146 4.42 6.10 -2.50
C ASN A 146 5.37 4.91 -2.55
N ASN A 147 4.85 3.70 -2.45
CA ASN A 147 5.67 2.49 -2.48
C ASN A 147 5.85 1.92 -3.90
N TRP A 148 5.19 2.48 -4.92
CA TRP A 148 5.34 1.99 -6.28
C TRP A 148 6.80 2.00 -6.78
N PRO A 149 7.59 3.06 -6.58
CA PRO A 149 9.01 3.05 -6.94
C PRO A 149 9.81 1.93 -6.26
N ARG A 150 9.41 1.52 -5.04
CA ARG A 150 10.04 0.38 -4.35
C ARG A 150 9.67 -0.95 -5.00
N VAL A 151 8.44 -1.09 -5.48
CA VAL A 151 8.00 -2.25 -6.25
C VAL A 151 8.84 -2.40 -7.52
N GLU A 152 8.94 -1.33 -8.31
CA GLU A 152 9.74 -1.33 -9.54
C GLU A 152 11.21 -1.67 -9.27
N GLU A 153 11.80 -1.09 -8.23
CA GLU A 153 13.19 -1.35 -7.86
C GLU A 153 13.40 -2.80 -7.42
N LEU A 154 12.45 -3.41 -6.69
CA LEU A 154 12.52 -4.83 -6.32
C LEU A 154 12.44 -5.74 -7.53
N PHE A 155 11.56 -5.45 -8.50
CA PHE A 155 11.49 -6.20 -9.74
C PHE A 155 12.80 -6.11 -10.52
N LYS A 156 13.33 -4.90 -10.67
CA LYS A 156 14.61 -4.65 -11.35
C LYS A 156 15.79 -5.39 -10.71
N ARG A 157 15.94 -5.27 -9.39
CA ARG A 157 17.06 -5.90 -8.65
C ARG A 157 17.04 -7.40 -8.69
N ASN A 158 15.87 -8.01 -8.71
CA ASN A 158 15.73 -9.46 -8.73
C ASN A 158 15.63 -10.02 -10.15
N GLY A 159 15.67 -9.19 -11.19
CA GLY A 159 15.52 -9.62 -12.57
C GLY A 159 14.13 -10.19 -12.88
N TRP A 160 13.12 -9.80 -12.11
CA TRP A 160 11.73 -10.22 -12.33
C TRP A 160 11.09 -9.35 -13.42
N ASN A 161 10.18 -9.94 -14.17
CA ASN A 161 9.43 -9.19 -15.17
C ASN A 161 8.20 -8.54 -14.50
N LEU A 162 8.04 -7.23 -14.67
CA LEU A 162 6.92 -6.49 -14.10
C LEU A 162 5.56 -6.99 -14.63
N SER A 163 5.52 -7.57 -15.82
CA SER A 163 4.32 -8.22 -16.37
C SER A 163 3.87 -9.46 -15.58
N ASP A 164 4.74 -10.02 -14.72
CA ASP A 164 4.37 -11.13 -13.83
C ASP A 164 3.53 -10.66 -12.63
N LEU A 165 3.52 -9.36 -12.34
CA LEU A 165 2.60 -8.78 -11.38
C LEU A 165 1.19 -8.76 -11.96
N GLY A 166 0.28 -9.55 -11.38
CA GLY A 166 -1.14 -9.46 -11.71
C GLY A 166 -1.73 -8.16 -11.17
N SER A 167 -2.74 -7.65 -11.83
CA SER A 167 -3.49 -6.50 -11.33
C SER A 167 -4.98 -6.66 -11.65
N GLY A 168 -5.80 -5.95 -10.90
CA GLY A 168 -7.23 -5.85 -11.12
C GLY A 168 -7.80 -4.66 -10.39
N MET A 169 -8.91 -4.15 -10.88
CA MET A 169 -9.67 -3.06 -10.27
C MET A 169 -11.09 -3.56 -9.98
N LEU A 170 -11.62 -3.20 -8.82
CA LEU A 170 -13.00 -3.41 -8.45
C LEU A 170 -13.68 -2.06 -8.25
N SER A 171 -14.78 -1.85 -8.94
CA SER A 171 -15.66 -0.70 -8.74
C SER A 171 -16.45 -0.83 -7.43
N ASP A 172 -17.03 0.28 -6.96
CA ASP A 172 -17.94 0.25 -5.81
C ASP A 172 -19.15 -0.65 -6.06
N GLY A 173 -19.70 -0.67 -7.29
CA GLY A 173 -20.81 -1.57 -7.64
C GLY A 173 -20.45 -3.04 -7.51
N GLU A 174 -19.31 -3.46 -8.06
CA GLU A 174 -18.82 -4.84 -7.93
C GLU A 174 -18.49 -5.21 -6.47
N THR A 175 -18.00 -4.24 -5.70
CA THR A 175 -17.76 -4.42 -4.26
C THR A 175 -19.06 -4.64 -3.51
N GLU A 176 -20.10 -3.84 -3.78
CA GLU A 176 -21.42 -4.02 -3.17
C GLU A 176 -22.07 -5.37 -3.55
N GLU A 177 -21.98 -5.76 -4.82
CA GLU A 177 -22.49 -7.06 -5.28
C GLU A 177 -21.79 -8.23 -4.57
N THR A 178 -20.46 -8.15 -4.43
CA THR A 178 -19.67 -9.15 -3.71
C THR A 178 -20.09 -9.23 -2.25
N LEU A 179 -20.25 -8.09 -1.57
CA LEU A 179 -20.68 -8.07 -0.17
C LEU A 179 -22.10 -8.61 0.04
N LYS A 180 -23.01 -8.42 -0.93
CA LYS A 180 -24.36 -8.98 -0.86
C LYS A 180 -24.40 -10.50 -1.09
N ALA A 181 -23.39 -11.03 -1.80
CA ALA A 181 -23.28 -12.46 -2.09
C ALA A 181 -22.60 -13.27 -0.97
N MET A 182 -21.95 -12.60 -0.02
CA MET A 182 -21.31 -13.20 1.16
C MET A 182 -22.30 -13.40 2.31
#